data_ddc192941aa877d40d2daef877173091
#
_entry.id   ddc192941aa877d40d2daef877173091
#
_cell.length_a   1.000
_cell.length_b   1.000
_cell.length_c   1.000
_cell.angle_alpha   90.00
_cell.angle_beta   90.00
_cell.angle_gamma   90.00
#
_symmetry.space_group_name_H-M   'P 1'
#
loop_
_entity.id
_entity.type
_entity.pdbx_description
1 polymer ?
#
loop_
_entity_poly.entity_id
_entity_poly.type
_entity_poly.pdbx_seq_one_letter_code
_entity_poly.pdbx_strand_id
1 'polypeptide(L)'
;MDPIMLDFPTLFCTERLTIRMPQPGDGKSVCEAVNASLEELRPWMKWAQVELTAYESELGMREAHVSFLRRDHLRLLVFLKDTGQFIASSSLHNIDWDVRKFELGYWIDTRYSGKGYMTEAVEAICDFAFNQLDARRLEIRCDSRNNKSKLLPARLGFELEGIIRNEDLSADGTEWRDTCIFAKIK
;
A
#
# COMPACT_ATOMS: atom_id res chain seq x y z
N MET A 1 -13.54 5.92 -21.04
CA MET A 1 -13.98 7.02 -20.13
C MET A 1 -12.74 7.49 -19.39
N ASP A 2 -12.52 8.80 -19.30
CA ASP A 2 -11.38 9.35 -18.56
C ASP A 2 -11.50 8.95 -17.07
N PRO A 3 -10.46 8.35 -16.46
CA PRO A 3 -10.50 7.89 -15.07
C PRO A 3 -10.87 8.97 -14.05
N ILE A 4 -10.56 10.23 -14.32
CA ILE A 4 -10.89 11.37 -13.44
C ILE A 4 -12.39 11.53 -13.21
N MET A 5 -13.21 11.01 -14.14
CA MET A 5 -14.68 11.05 -14.09
C MET A 5 -15.28 9.92 -13.26
N LEU A 6 -14.45 9.00 -12.74
CA LEU A 6 -14.94 7.89 -11.93
C LEU A 6 -15.25 8.38 -10.50
N ASP A 7 -16.48 8.12 -10.07
CA ASP A 7 -16.92 8.36 -8.69
C ASP A 7 -16.84 7.09 -7.87
N PHE A 8 -16.08 7.14 -6.78
CA PHE A 8 -15.98 6.07 -5.80
C PHE A 8 -15.65 6.63 -4.41
N PRO A 9 -15.96 5.89 -3.33
CA PRO A 9 -15.70 6.35 -1.98
C PRO A 9 -14.23 6.70 -1.75
N THR A 10 -13.98 7.84 -1.08
CA THR A 10 -12.63 8.26 -0.65
C THR A 10 -12.32 7.84 0.78
N LEU A 11 -13.31 7.24 1.46
CA LEU A 11 -13.25 6.71 2.81
C LEU A 11 -14.18 5.50 2.92
N PHE A 12 -13.72 4.45 3.58
CA PHE A 12 -14.51 3.30 3.98
C PHE A 12 -13.96 2.72 5.30
N CYS A 13 -14.76 1.89 5.95
CA CYS A 13 -14.43 1.35 7.27
C CYS A 13 -14.53 -0.17 7.28
N THR A 14 -13.77 -0.79 8.18
CA THR A 14 -13.92 -2.17 8.60
C THR A 14 -14.46 -2.22 10.03
N GLU A 15 -14.37 -3.35 10.69
CA GLU A 15 -14.70 -3.48 12.12
C GLU A 15 -13.79 -2.57 12.97
N ARG A 16 -12.46 -2.62 12.76
CA ARG A 16 -11.46 -1.94 13.58
C ARG A 16 -10.79 -0.74 12.92
N LEU A 17 -10.97 -0.56 11.62
CA LEU A 17 -10.18 0.39 10.85
C LEU A 17 -11.05 1.42 10.11
N THR A 18 -10.50 2.63 9.97
CA THR A 18 -10.92 3.63 9.00
C THR A 18 -9.84 3.74 7.94
N ILE A 19 -10.22 3.57 6.67
CA ILE A 19 -9.32 3.59 5.52
C ILE A 19 -9.76 4.75 4.62
N ARG A 20 -8.84 5.67 4.32
CA ARG A 20 -9.18 6.84 3.52
C ARG A 20 -8.02 7.36 2.68
N MET A 21 -8.33 8.19 1.70
CA MET A 21 -7.32 8.93 0.96
C MET A 21 -6.52 9.87 1.88
N PRO A 22 -5.26 10.22 1.54
CA PRO A 22 -4.47 11.22 2.25
C PRO A 22 -5.14 12.59 2.27
N GLN A 23 -4.93 13.34 3.34
CA GLN A 23 -5.39 14.71 3.47
C GLN A 23 -4.26 15.63 3.95
N PRO A 24 -4.32 16.95 3.66
CA PRO A 24 -3.42 17.90 4.28
C PRO A 24 -3.47 17.79 5.81
N GLY A 25 -2.29 17.72 6.44
CA GLY A 25 -2.13 17.54 7.89
C GLY A 25 -1.81 16.09 8.31
N ASP A 26 -1.91 15.10 7.43
CA ASP A 26 -1.55 13.71 7.74
C ASP A 26 -0.03 13.48 7.88
N GLY A 27 0.77 14.38 7.33
CA GLY A 27 2.22 14.21 7.23
C GLY A 27 2.90 13.94 8.55
N LYS A 28 2.48 14.59 9.64
CA LYS A 28 3.10 14.40 10.95
C LYS A 28 2.96 12.95 11.44
N SER A 29 1.75 12.40 11.43
CA SER A 29 1.50 11.04 11.92
C SER A 29 2.15 9.98 11.04
N VAL A 30 2.22 10.21 9.73
CA VAL A 30 2.94 9.35 8.79
C VAL A 30 4.44 9.40 9.03
N CYS A 31 5.03 10.59 9.22
CA CYS A 31 6.44 10.78 9.55
C CYS A 31 6.83 10.02 10.83
N GLU A 32 6.06 10.19 11.91
CA GLU A 32 6.29 9.49 13.17
C GLU A 32 6.27 7.96 13.01
N ALA A 33 5.31 7.43 12.25
CA ALA A 33 5.16 6.00 12.02
C ALA A 33 6.29 5.43 11.13
N VAL A 34 6.69 6.16 10.07
CA VAL A 34 7.80 5.76 9.20
C VAL A 34 9.10 5.72 10.00
N ASN A 35 9.42 6.79 10.74
CA ASN A 35 10.67 6.88 11.50
C ASN A 35 10.74 5.84 12.63
N ALA A 36 9.60 5.52 13.25
CA ALA A 36 9.51 4.43 14.23
C ALA A 36 9.69 3.03 13.62
N SER A 37 9.56 2.90 12.30
CA SER A 37 9.58 1.61 11.58
C SER A 37 10.76 1.48 10.61
N LEU A 38 11.71 2.42 10.63
CA LEU A 38 12.79 2.46 9.64
C LEU A 38 13.64 1.19 9.61
N GLU A 39 13.92 0.60 10.76
CA GLU A 39 14.73 -0.62 10.85
C GLU A 39 14.09 -1.78 10.08
N GLU A 40 12.76 -1.94 10.20
CA GLU A 40 12.02 -2.99 9.52
C GLU A 40 11.70 -2.66 8.06
N LEU A 41 11.61 -1.38 7.69
CA LEU A 41 11.27 -0.95 6.33
C LEU A 41 12.49 -0.89 5.41
N ARG A 42 13.65 -0.47 5.91
CA ARG A 42 14.89 -0.32 5.13
C ARG A 42 15.25 -1.49 4.23
N PRO A 43 15.17 -2.75 4.67
CA PRO A 43 15.54 -3.86 3.82
C PRO A 43 14.65 -4.05 2.59
N TRP A 44 13.43 -3.47 2.61
CA TRP A 44 12.39 -3.73 1.61
C TRP A 44 11.92 -2.52 0.83
N MET A 45 12.11 -1.31 1.36
CA MET A 45 11.54 -0.08 0.82
C MET A 45 12.63 0.91 0.42
N LYS A 46 12.78 1.15 -0.88
CA LYS A 46 13.78 2.10 -1.42
C LYS A 46 13.64 3.52 -0.85
N TRP A 47 12.41 3.93 -0.52
CA TRP A 47 12.12 5.25 0.04
C TRP A 47 12.38 5.36 1.56
N ALA A 48 12.59 4.26 2.26
CA ALA A 48 12.79 4.23 3.72
C ALA A 48 14.28 4.11 4.11
N GLN A 49 15.19 4.69 3.34
CA GLN A 49 16.63 4.59 3.61
C GLN A 49 17.12 5.59 4.66
N VAL A 50 16.43 6.72 4.78
CA VAL A 50 16.74 7.82 5.70
C VAL A 50 15.50 8.24 6.48
N GLU A 51 15.70 8.90 7.62
CA GLU A 51 14.59 9.51 8.36
C GLU A 51 13.91 10.59 7.54
N LEU A 52 12.57 10.61 7.61
CA LEU A 52 11.77 11.65 7.00
C LEU A 52 11.62 12.83 7.95
N THR A 53 11.64 14.04 7.39
CA THR A 53 11.21 15.23 8.10
C THR A 53 9.68 15.37 8.04
N ALA A 54 9.09 16.07 9.00
CA ALA A 54 7.67 16.37 8.99
C ALA A 54 7.23 17.14 7.72
N TYR A 55 8.12 18.00 7.20
CA TYR A 55 7.88 18.75 5.96
C TYR A 55 7.81 17.83 4.73
N GLU A 56 8.79 16.95 4.56
CA GLU A 56 8.83 16.01 3.43
C GLU A 56 7.63 15.06 3.45
N SER A 57 7.28 14.58 4.66
CA SER A 57 6.11 13.72 4.83
C SER A 57 4.81 14.45 4.49
N GLU A 58 4.63 15.70 4.94
CA GLU A 58 3.45 16.50 4.62
C GLU A 58 3.37 16.82 3.12
N LEU A 59 4.50 17.16 2.49
CA LEU A 59 4.57 17.36 1.04
C LEU A 59 4.10 16.10 0.30
N GLY A 60 4.65 14.92 0.68
CA GLY A 60 4.26 13.64 0.10
C GLY A 60 2.78 13.28 0.29
N MET A 61 2.16 13.69 1.43
CA MET A 61 0.73 13.46 1.65
C MET A 61 -0.13 14.37 0.75
N ARG A 62 0.28 15.62 0.54
CA ARG A 62 -0.42 16.53 -0.39
C ARG A 62 -0.30 16.09 -1.84
N GLU A 63 0.87 15.63 -2.26
CA GLU A 63 1.07 15.05 -3.59
C GLU A 63 0.23 13.78 -3.79
N ALA A 64 0.19 12.90 -2.78
CA ALA A 64 -0.63 11.70 -2.81
C ALA A 64 -2.14 12.01 -2.85
N HIS A 65 -2.58 13.09 -2.18
CA HIS A 65 -3.96 13.60 -2.28
C HIS A 65 -4.30 13.99 -3.73
N VAL A 66 -3.42 14.77 -4.37
CA VAL A 66 -3.61 15.20 -5.77
C VAL A 66 -3.62 13.98 -6.71
N SER A 67 -2.67 13.04 -6.55
CA SER A 67 -2.61 11.83 -7.38
C SER A 67 -3.84 10.95 -7.20
N PHE A 68 -4.39 10.87 -5.99
CA PHE A 68 -5.65 10.17 -5.73
C PHE A 68 -6.81 10.79 -6.51
N LEU A 69 -6.94 12.11 -6.49
CA LEU A 69 -7.98 12.82 -7.24
C LEU A 69 -7.82 12.67 -8.77
N ARG A 70 -6.57 12.60 -9.26
CA ARG A 70 -6.27 12.34 -10.68
C ARG A 70 -6.49 10.89 -11.10
N ARG A 71 -6.66 9.98 -10.16
CA ARG A 71 -6.76 8.53 -10.41
C ARG A 71 -5.47 7.87 -10.92
N ASP A 72 -4.33 8.54 -10.69
CA ASP A 72 -3.01 8.04 -11.12
C ASP A 72 -2.41 7.05 -10.10
N HIS A 73 -2.65 7.33 -8.81
CA HIS A 73 -2.15 6.55 -7.69
C HIS A 73 -3.12 6.70 -6.50
N LEU A 74 -3.77 5.62 -6.11
CA LEU A 74 -4.75 5.63 -5.04
C LEU A 74 -4.09 5.21 -3.72
N ARG A 75 -3.38 6.14 -3.07
CA ARG A 75 -2.86 5.92 -1.71
C ARG A 75 -4.01 5.93 -0.71
N LEU A 76 -3.98 4.99 0.21
CA LEU A 76 -4.96 4.79 1.26
C LEU A 76 -4.25 4.73 2.62
N LEU A 77 -4.60 5.62 3.52
CA LEU A 77 -4.10 5.67 4.88
C LEU A 77 -5.05 4.90 5.80
N VAL A 78 -4.47 4.12 6.71
CA VAL A 78 -5.19 3.23 7.61
C VAL A 78 -5.07 3.76 9.04
N PHE A 79 -6.21 3.96 9.68
CA PHE A 79 -6.31 4.46 11.04
C PHE A 79 -7.09 3.47 11.91
N LEU A 80 -6.74 3.39 13.20
CA LEU A 80 -7.59 2.73 14.19
C LEU A 80 -8.90 3.52 14.35
N LYS A 81 -10.03 2.82 14.29
CA LYS A 81 -11.35 3.44 14.30
C LYS A 81 -11.71 4.05 15.65
N ASP A 82 -11.22 3.48 16.73
CA ASP A 82 -11.49 3.90 18.11
C ASP A 82 -10.67 5.12 18.56
N THR A 83 -9.42 5.20 18.10
CA THR A 83 -8.48 6.25 18.53
C THR A 83 -8.16 7.29 17.47
N GLY A 84 -8.43 6.99 16.20
CA GLY A 84 -7.99 7.81 15.07
C GLY A 84 -6.47 7.75 14.83
N GLN A 85 -5.75 6.84 15.48
CA GLN A 85 -4.30 6.70 15.32
C GLN A 85 -3.96 6.13 13.94
N PHE A 86 -3.08 6.80 13.19
CA PHE A 86 -2.51 6.27 11.96
C PHE A 86 -1.63 5.04 12.27
N ILE A 87 -1.80 3.96 11.52
CA ILE A 87 -1.09 2.71 11.76
C ILE A 87 -0.46 2.08 10.51
N ALA A 88 -0.96 2.40 9.31
CA ALA A 88 -0.47 1.78 8.08
C ALA A 88 -0.81 2.61 6.85
N SER A 89 -0.13 2.33 5.76
CA SER A 89 -0.47 2.84 4.44
C SER A 89 -0.49 1.71 3.43
N SER A 90 -1.46 1.77 2.53
CA SER A 90 -1.54 0.93 1.35
C SER A 90 -1.74 1.81 0.12
N SER A 91 -1.58 1.24 -1.06
CA SER A 91 -1.86 1.94 -2.30
C SER A 91 -2.25 0.99 -3.42
N LEU A 92 -3.11 1.48 -4.32
CA LEU A 92 -3.28 0.91 -5.64
C LEU A 92 -2.52 1.80 -6.61
N HIS A 93 -1.54 1.24 -7.29
CA HIS A 93 -0.62 1.96 -8.19
C HIS A 93 -0.35 1.12 -9.43
N ASN A 94 0.50 1.60 -10.34
CA ASN A 94 0.70 0.97 -11.65
C ASN A 94 -0.65 0.62 -12.30
N ILE A 95 -1.56 1.60 -12.26
CA ILE A 95 -2.96 1.42 -12.63
C ILE A 95 -3.08 1.38 -14.15
N ASP A 96 -3.67 0.32 -14.65
CA ASP A 96 -4.14 0.22 -16.03
C ASP A 96 -5.67 0.20 -16.01
N TRP A 97 -6.27 1.35 -16.31
CA TRP A 97 -7.72 1.53 -16.30
C TRP A 97 -8.43 0.83 -17.47
N ASP A 98 -7.73 0.56 -18.57
CA ASP A 98 -8.31 -0.07 -19.75
C ASP A 98 -8.56 -1.57 -19.50
N VAL A 99 -7.60 -2.25 -18.86
CA VAL A 99 -7.74 -3.66 -18.48
C VAL A 99 -8.14 -3.86 -17.02
N ARG A 100 -8.32 -2.78 -16.25
CA ARG A 100 -8.70 -2.80 -14.84
C ARG A 100 -7.73 -3.60 -13.97
N LYS A 101 -6.42 -3.36 -14.19
CA LYS A 101 -5.33 -3.96 -13.43
C LYS A 101 -4.72 -2.95 -12.47
N PHE A 102 -4.46 -3.39 -11.24
CA PHE A 102 -3.88 -2.57 -10.19
C PHE A 102 -2.79 -3.35 -9.46
N GLU A 103 -1.70 -2.69 -9.10
CA GLU A 103 -0.71 -3.23 -8.17
C GLU A 103 -1.01 -2.71 -6.77
N LEU A 104 -1.02 -3.61 -5.77
CA LEU A 104 -1.32 -3.29 -4.38
C LEU A 104 -0.04 -3.38 -3.57
N GLY A 105 0.38 -2.25 -3.01
CA GLY A 105 1.49 -2.12 -2.07
C GLY A 105 1.00 -1.76 -0.67
N TYR A 106 1.77 -2.11 0.36
CA TYR A 106 1.43 -1.81 1.75
C TYR A 106 2.65 -1.81 2.67
N TRP A 107 2.53 -1.07 3.76
CA TRP A 107 3.41 -1.16 4.92
C TRP A 107 2.63 -0.81 6.20
N ILE A 108 3.14 -1.23 7.34
CA ILE A 108 2.53 -0.99 8.64
C ILE A 108 3.57 -0.46 9.63
N ASP A 109 3.16 0.46 10.48
CA ASP A 109 3.93 0.88 11.65
C ASP A 109 4.24 -0.36 12.50
N THR A 110 5.52 -0.59 12.77
CA THR A 110 6.01 -1.78 13.44
C THR A 110 5.36 -2.01 14.81
N ARG A 111 4.98 -0.92 15.51
CA ARG A 111 4.28 -0.95 16.81
C ARG A 111 2.90 -1.63 16.74
N TYR A 112 2.32 -1.71 15.54
CA TYR A 112 1.00 -2.32 15.29
C TYR A 112 1.09 -3.63 14.50
N SER A 113 2.29 -4.08 14.17
CA SER A 113 2.52 -5.34 13.45
C SER A 113 2.06 -6.56 14.27
N GLY A 114 1.71 -7.65 13.57
CA GLY A 114 1.33 -8.92 14.21
C GLY A 114 -0.08 -8.99 14.81
N LYS A 115 -0.87 -7.90 14.74
CA LYS A 115 -2.22 -7.80 15.33
C LYS A 115 -3.36 -8.03 14.32
N GLY A 116 -3.02 -8.43 13.09
CA GLY A 116 -4.00 -8.69 12.02
C GLY A 116 -4.51 -7.45 11.28
N TYR A 117 -4.12 -6.24 11.68
CA TYR A 117 -4.61 -5.00 11.07
C TYR A 117 -4.27 -4.88 9.58
N MET A 118 -3.05 -5.27 9.16
CA MET A 118 -2.69 -5.19 7.74
C MET A 118 -3.49 -6.18 6.89
N THR A 119 -3.78 -7.37 7.41
CA THR A 119 -4.63 -8.35 6.73
C THR A 119 -6.04 -7.80 6.52
N GLU A 120 -6.65 -7.26 7.59
CA GLU A 120 -7.98 -6.63 7.55
C GLU A 120 -8.03 -5.45 6.58
N ALA A 121 -6.99 -4.59 6.61
CA ALA A 121 -6.91 -3.44 5.71
C ALA A 121 -6.81 -3.87 4.24
N VAL A 122 -5.91 -4.82 3.91
CA VAL A 122 -5.71 -5.27 2.52
C VAL A 122 -6.93 -6.02 2.02
N GLU A 123 -7.62 -6.81 2.85
CA GLU A 123 -8.88 -7.46 2.49
C GLU A 123 -9.93 -6.43 2.09
N ALA A 124 -10.14 -5.40 2.92
CA ALA A 124 -11.08 -4.33 2.61
C ALA A 124 -10.70 -3.51 1.36
N ILE A 125 -9.40 -3.33 1.12
CA ILE A 125 -8.91 -2.65 -0.09
C ILE A 125 -9.12 -3.53 -1.33
N CYS A 126 -8.98 -4.85 -1.23
CA CYS A 126 -9.33 -5.77 -2.31
C CYS A 126 -10.83 -5.69 -2.64
N ASP A 127 -11.68 -5.69 -1.63
CA ASP A 127 -13.13 -5.54 -1.80
C ASP A 127 -13.49 -4.20 -2.44
N PHE A 128 -12.85 -3.11 -1.99
CA PHE A 128 -12.99 -1.80 -2.61
C PHE A 128 -12.57 -1.82 -4.09
N ALA A 129 -11.41 -2.42 -4.41
CA ALA A 129 -10.92 -2.47 -5.77
C ALA A 129 -11.83 -3.30 -6.69
N PHE A 130 -12.28 -4.47 -6.24
CA PHE A 130 -13.15 -5.34 -7.05
C PHE A 130 -14.57 -4.80 -7.20
N ASN A 131 -15.12 -4.18 -6.15
CA ASN A 131 -16.54 -3.80 -6.12
C ASN A 131 -16.77 -2.33 -6.50
N GLN A 132 -15.83 -1.42 -6.22
CA GLN A 132 -15.99 0.01 -6.50
C GLN A 132 -15.20 0.47 -7.72
N LEU A 133 -14.02 -0.13 -7.99
CA LEU A 133 -13.19 0.23 -9.14
C LEU A 133 -13.38 -0.74 -10.31
N ASP A 134 -14.19 -1.80 -10.16
CA ASP A 134 -14.36 -2.89 -11.12
C ASP A 134 -13.02 -3.51 -11.55
N ALA A 135 -12.12 -3.68 -10.58
CA ALA A 135 -10.84 -4.35 -10.83
C ALA A 135 -11.09 -5.75 -11.42
N ARG A 136 -10.29 -6.13 -12.40
CA ARG A 136 -10.26 -7.49 -12.94
C ARG A 136 -9.09 -8.27 -12.40
N ARG A 137 -8.03 -7.55 -12.03
CA ARG A 137 -6.79 -8.13 -11.53
C ARG A 137 -6.15 -7.21 -10.48
N LEU A 138 -5.78 -7.79 -9.36
CA LEU A 138 -4.92 -7.19 -8.34
C LEU A 138 -3.61 -7.96 -8.29
N GLU A 139 -2.49 -7.25 -8.30
CA GLU A 139 -1.16 -7.82 -8.13
C GLU A 139 -0.55 -7.34 -6.80
N ILE A 140 0.20 -8.21 -6.15
CA ILE A 140 1.11 -7.87 -5.06
C ILE A 140 2.49 -8.35 -5.46
N ARG A 141 3.46 -7.43 -5.45
CA ARG A 141 4.85 -7.72 -5.80
C ARG A 141 5.74 -7.52 -4.58
N CYS A 142 6.63 -8.46 -4.32
CA CYS A 142 7.56 -8.34 -3.20
C CYS A 142 8.87 -9.08 -3.49
N ASP A 143 9.92 -8.65 -2.79
CA ASP A 143 11.21 -9.37 -2.80
C ASP A 143 11.00 -10.82 -2.36
N SER A 144 11.57 -11.77 -3.09
CA SER A 144 11.43 -13.22 -2.83
C SER A 144 11.94 -13.62 -1.45
N ARG A 145 12.80 -12.82 -0.85
CA ARG A 145 13.37 -13.01 0.50
C ARG A 145 12.45 -12.44 1.61
N ASN A 146 11.46 -11.59 1.27
CA ASN A 146 10.55 -10.99 2.25
C ASN A 146 9.43 -11.96 2.64
N ASN A 147 9.73 -12.87 3.57
CA ASN A 147 8.78 -13.88 4.01
C ASN A 147 7.51 -13.29 4.64
N LYS A 148 7.62 -12.16 5.35
CA LYS A 148 6.44 -11.50 5.95
C LYS A 148 5.48 -11.00 4.86
N SER A 149 6.02 -10.38 3.82
CA SER A 149 5.23 -9.85 2.70
C SER A 149 4.60 -10.95 1.84
N LYS A 150 5.22 -12.14 1.75
CA LYS A 150 4.66 -13.28 1.02
C LYS A 150 3.49 -13.96 1.73
N LEU A 151 3.45 -13.92 3.06
CA LEU A 151 2.40 -14.58 3.84
C LEU A 151 1.04 -13.92 3.71
N LEU A 152 1.00 -12.60 3.55
CA LEU A 152 -0.25 -11.85 3.51
C LEU A 152 -1.05 -12.14 2.24
N PRO A 153 -0.50 -12.05 1.03
CA PRO A 153 -1.23 -12.39 -0.19
C PRO A 153 -1.72 -13.84 -0.18
N ALA A 154 -0.91 -14.80 0.28
CA ALA A 154 -1.33 -16.19 0.38
C ALA A 154 -2.57 -16.38 1.29
N ARG A 155 -2.63 -15.67 2.43
CA ARG A 155 -3.80 -15.70 3.35
C ARG A 155 -5.05 -15.10 2.73
N LEU A 156 -4.90 -14.13 1.83
CA LEU A 156 -6.00 -13.42 1.17
C LEU A 156 -6.41 -14.05 -0.17
N GLY A 157 -5.89 -15.24 -0.48
CA GLY A 157 -6.26 -15.99 -1.67
C GLY A 157 -5.66 -15.45 -2.97
N PHE A 158 -4.51 -14.77 -2.88
CA PHE A 158 -3.71 -14.47 -4.06
C PHE A 158 -2.89 -15.70 -4.43
N GLU A 159 -2.79 -16.01 -5.70
CA GLU A 159 -1.96 -17.08 -6.24
C GLU A 159 -0.57 -16.55 -6.62
N LEU A 160 0.48 -17.30 -6.32
CA LEU A 160 1.83 -17.02 -6.79
C LEU A 160 1.92 -17.43 -8.27
N GLU A 161 1.94 -16.45 -9.17
CA GLU A 161 2.03 -16.72 -10.61
C GLU A 161 3.46 -16.92 -11.10
N GLY A 162 4.44 -16.39 -10.38
CA GLY A 162 5.83 -16.55 -10.76
C GLY A 162 6.81 -15.76 -9.90
N ILE A 163 8.09 -16.06 -10.16
CA ILE A 163 9.24 -15.34 -9.59
C ILE A 163 10.09 -14.86 -10.77
N ILE A 164 10.19 -13.53 -10.91
CA ILE A 164 11.04 -12.92 -11.92
C ILE A 164 12.43 -12.76 -11.31
N ARG A 165 13.42 -13.40 -11.92
CA ARG A 165 14.81 -13.37 -11.44
C ARG A 165 15.52 -12.10 -11.87
N ASN A 166 16.31 -11.52 -10.95
CA ASN A 166 17.11 -10.30 -11.18
C ASN A 166 16.30 -9.16 -11.79
N GLU A 167 15.06 -9.00 -11.35
CA GLU A 167 14.13 -8.02 -11.93
C GLU A 167 14.38 -6.61 -11.43
N ASP A 168 14.90 -6.49 -10.20
CA ASP A 168 15.12 -5.18 -9.58
C ASP A 168 16.36 -5.24 -8.67
N LEU A 169 16.76 -4.09 -8.15
CA LEU A 169 17.79 -3.98 -7.11
C LEU A 169 17.16 -4.05 -5.71
N SER A 170 17.94 -4.52 -4.75
CA SER A 170 17.62 -4.43 -3.33
C SER A 170 17.30 -2.98 -2.94
N ALA A 171 16.64 -2.78 -1.80
CA ALA A 171 16.20 -1.45 -1.38
C ALA A 171 17.36 -0.46 -1.21
N ASP A 172 18.55 -0.94 -0.86
CA ASP A 172 19.80 -0.18 -0.77
C ASP A 172 20.58 -0.04 -2.08
N GLY A 173 20.09 -0.71 -3.16
CA GLY A 173 20.67 -0.65 -4.50
C GLY A 173 21.94 -1.48 -4.70
N THR A 174 22.31 -2.35 -3.76
CA THR A 174 23.59 -3.06 -3.76
C THR A 174 23.57 -4.43 -4.43
N GLU A 175 22.41 -5.09 -4.45
CA GLU A 175 22.25 -6.46 -4.94
C GLU A 175 21.07 -6.60 -5.89
N TRP A 176 21.17 -7.54 -6.85
CA TRP A 176 20.01 -7.95 -7.63
C TRP A 176 19.05 -8.78 -6.78
N ARG A 177 17.76 -8.55 -6.96
CA ARG A 177 16.71 -9.28 -6.27
C ARG A 177 15.73 -9.92 -7.23
N ASP A 178 15.19 -11.05 -6.78
CA ASP A 178 14.07 -11.71 -7.43
C ASP A 178 12.75 -11.17 -6.88
N THR A 179 11.76 -11.00 -7.74
CA THR A 179 10.43 -10.50 -7.37
C THR A 179 9.38 -11.60 -7.51
N CYS A 180 8.71 -11.93 -6.40
CA CYS A 180 7.49 -12.73 -6.41
C CYS A 180 6.32 -11.89 -6.92
N ILE A 181 5.53 -12.45 -7.83
CA ILE A 181 4.27 -11.87 -8.31
C ILE A 181 3.11 -12.73 -7.81
N PHE A 182 2.30 -12.15 -6.96
CA PHE A 182 1.05 -12.72 -6.52
C PHE A 182 -0.10 -12.00 -7.20
N ALA A 183 -1.13 -12.73 -7.62
CA ALA A 183 -2.30 -12.14 -8.25
C ALA A 183 -3.60 -12.70 -7.72
N LYS A 184 -4.63 -11.87 -7.73
CA LYS A 184 -6.01 -12.23 -7.45
C LYS A 184 -6.90 -11.68 -8.57
N ILE A 185 -7.75 -12.54 -9.12
CA ILE A 185 -8.63 -12.22 -10.25
C ILE A 185 -10.07 -12.20 -9.73
N LYS A 186 -10.90 -11.34 -10.34
CA LYS A 186 -12.33 -11.28 -10.08
C LYS A 186 -13.03 -12.49 -10.67
#